data_0898a8c9f9a4e43df2b835b99f55fc2c
#
_entry.id   0898a8c9f9a4e43df2b835b99f55fc2c
#
_cell.length_a   1.000
_cell.length_b   1.000
_cell.length_c   1.000
_cell.angle_alpha   90.00
_cell.angle_beta   90.00
_cell.angle_gamma   90.00
#
_symmetry.space_group_name_H-M   'P 1'
#
loop_
_entity.id
_entity.type
_entity.pdbx_description
1 polymer ?
#
loop_
_entity_poly.entity_id
_entity_poly.type
_entity_poly.pdbx_seq_one_letter_code
_entity_poly.pdbx_strand_id
1 'polypeptide(L)'
;MLLHQPESGYCYNSDSLFLYDFISSLAPKGDVLDVGAGCGIVGLLVARDNEKVEMEGIEKQKVFHPYIEKNTHSNAIEYTLHKGDFLEYDFKKKYDYIISNPPFYPDGVRQSEDEMLKNARYSSNLPLDRFFKKVSQLLKPHSHFVFCYDPSAFGDICSALERVKMRMVDVRFVHPKKEKTASLVMVHARNGSRSNMKIHPPLFGFEGSEFSAEAKSIYEKSKTQSVKCQL
;
A
#
# COMPACT_ATOMS: atom_id res chain seq x y z
N MET A 1 8.23 5.66 15.31
CA MET A 1 8.39 4.23 15.00
C MET A 1 9.78 4.00 14.42
N LEU A 2 10.50 2.98 14.90
CA LEU A 2 11.79 2.57 14.34
C LEU A 2 11.55 1.55 13.23
N LEU A 3 12.01 1.81 12.01
CA LEU A 3 11.82 0.93 10.87
C LEU A 3 13.15 0.45 10.31
N HIS A 4 13.43 -0.85 10.45
CA HIS A 4 14.58 -1.51 9.86
C HIS A 4 14.27 -1.86 8.40
N GLN A 5 15.25 -1.61 7.52
CA GLN A 5 15.16 -1.86 6.08
C GLN A 5 16.49 -2.43 5.56
N PRO A 6 16.47 -3.13 4.41
CA PRO A 6 17.70 -3.57 3.76
C PRO A 6 18.66 -2.41 3.50
N GLU A 7 19.97 -2.68 3.59
CA GLU A 7 21.01 -1.70 3.21
C GLU A 7 20.98 -1.38 1.72
N SER A 8 20.67 -2.38 0.90
CA SER A 8 20.54 -2.29 -0.56
C SER A 8 19.21 -2.85 -1.02
N GLY A 9 18.78 -2.45 -2.21
CA GLY A 9 17.54 -2.90 -2.82
C GLY A 9 16.35 -1.99 -2.50
N TYR A 10 15.15 -2.59 -2.37
CA TYR A 10 13.93 -1.82 -2.17
C TYR A 10 13.80 -1.32 -0.73
N CYS A 11 13.68 -0.02 -0.59
CA CYS A 11 13.26 0.68 0.62
C CYS A 11 11.94 1.41 0.37
N TYR A 12 11.15 1.63 1.43
CA TYR A 12 9.94 2.42 1.29
C TYR A 12 10.26 3.86 0.86
N ASN A 13 9.32 4.48 0.18
CA ASN A 13 9.37 5.86 -0.29
C ASN A 13 8.16 6.65 0.22
N SER A 14 8.02 7.88 -0.26
CA SER A 14 6.89 8.76 0.06
C SER A 14 5.52 8.14 -0.22
N ASP A 15 5.41 7.28 -1.24
CA ASP A 15 4.14 6.66 -1.64
C ASP A 15 3.53 5.86 -0.50
N SER A 16 4.38 5.12 0.26
CA SER A 16 3.95 4.38 1.44
C SER A 16 3.39 5.29 2.53
N LEU A 17 3.97 6.47 2.74
CA LEU A 17 3.50 7.42 3.75
C LEU A 17 2.22 8.13 3.31
N PHE A 18 2.11 8.49 2.03
CA PHE A 18 0.90 9.07 1.48
C PHE A 18 -0.26 8.07 1.50
N LEU A 19 0.00 6.81 1.17
CA LEU A 19 -1.01 5.74 1.28
C LEU A 19 -1.44 5.52 2.73
N TYR A 20 -0.49 5.47 3.68
CA TYR A 20 -0.81 5.37 5.10
C TYR A 20 -1.72 6.52 5.57
N ASP A 21 -1.43 7.76 5.19
CA ASP A 21 -2.26 8.92 5.56
C ASP A 21 -3.65 8.84 4.94
N PHE A 22 -3.73 8.43 3.68
CA PHE A 22 -5.01 8.22 2.98
C PHE A 22 -5.84 7.12 3.66
N ILE A 23 -5.24 5.97 4.02
CA ILE A 23 -5.91 4.90 4.78
C ILE A 23 -6.39 5.41 6.14
N SER A 24 -5.54 6.15 6.87
CA SER A 24 -5.85 6.67 8.20
C SER A 24 -7.04 7.62 8.19
N SER A 25 -7.23 8.39 7.10
CA SER A 25 -8.38 9.27 6.93
C SER A 25 -9.72 8.54 6.86
N LEU A 26 -9.69 7.23 6.57
CA LEU A 26 -10.87 6.36 6.50
C LEU A 26 -11.22 5.71 7.86
N ALA A 27 -10.43 5.96 8.91
CA ALA A 27 -10.58 5.40 10.25
C ALA A 27 -10.76 3.86 10.24
N PRO A 28 -9.76 3.09 9.74
CA PRO A 28 -9.87 1.64 9.59
C PRO A 28 -10.07 0.94 10.93
N LYS A 29 -10.79 -0.18 10.90
CA LYS A 29 -11.07 -1.03 12.07
C LYS A 29 -11.34 -2.47 11.63
N GLY A 30 -11.21 -3.42 12.57
CA GLY A 30 -11.43 -4.84 12.34
C GLY A 30 -10.24 -5.50 11.65
N ASP A 31 -10.52 -6.56 10.92
CA ASP A 31 -9.49 -7.34 10.24
C ASP A 31 -8.93 -6.60 9.02
N VAL A 32 -7.64 -6.34 9.02
CA VAL A 32 -6.93 -5.64 7.93
C VAL A 32 -5.82 -6.53 7.37
N LEU A 33 -5.75 -6.65 6.05
CA LEU A 33 -4.67 -7.37 5.36
C LEU A 33 -3.83 -6.40 4.53
N ASP A 34 -2.54 -6.32 4.81
CA ASP A 34 -1.54 -5.59 4.02
C ASP A 34 -0.91 -6.52 2.98
N VAL A 35 -1.20 -6.31 1.69
CA VAL A 35 -0.73 -7.17 0.60
C VAL A 35 0.53 -6.60 -0.03
N GLY A 36 1.60 -7.41 -0.05
CA GLY A 36 2.92 -6.97 -0.48
C GLY A 36 3.58 -6.07 0.57
N ALA A 37 3.57 -6.52 1.82
CA ALA A 37 3.93 -5.72 2.99
C ALA A 37 5.35 -5.14 2.96
N GLY A 38 6.29 -5.73 2.19
CA GLY A 38 7.68 -5.31 2.17
C GLY A 38 8.30 -5.36 3.57
N CYS A 39 8.80 -4.23 4.07
CA CYS A 39 9.27 -4.11 5.46
C CYS A 39 8.14 -3.83 6.47
N GLY A 40 6.88 -3.86 6.05
CA GLY A 40 5.70 -3.67 6.90
C GLY A 40 5.30 -2.22 7.15
N ILE A 41 5.90 -1.24 6.46
CA ILE A 41 5.72 0.19 6.78
C ILE A 41 4.26 0.64 6.84
N VAL A 42 3.44 0.30 5.82
CA VAL A 42 2.06 0.77 5.73
C VAL A 42 1.21 0.12 6.82
N GLY A 43 1.24 -1.22 6.90
CA GLY A 43 0.46 -1.96 7.89
C GLY A 43 0.84 -1.62 9.33
N LEU A 44 2.15 -1.48 9.64
CA LEU A 44 2.61 -1.12 10.98
C LEU A 44 2.17 0.29 11.40
N LEU A 45 2.23 1.27 10.49
CA LEU A 45 1.73 2.62 10.77
C LEU A 45 0.22 2.64 11.00
N VAL A 46 -0.53 1.90 10.19
CA VAL A 46 -1.98 1.77 10.33
C VAL A 46 -2.34 1.10 11.66
N ALA A 47 -1.67 0.01 12.03
CA ALA A 47 -1.91 -0.69 13.29
C ALA A 47 -1.54 0.17 14.51
N ARG A 48 -0.40 0.88 14.46
CA ARG A 48 0.04 1.77 15.53
C ARG A 48 -1.00 2.84 15.89
N ASP A 49 -1.63 3.42 14.85
CA ASP A 49 -2.50 4.58 15.03
C ASP A 49 -3.99 4.22 15.16
N ASN A 50 -4.34 2.92 15.07
CA ASN A 50 -5.72 2.45 15.13
C ASN A 50 -5.82 1.19 16.00
N GLU A 51 -6.04 1.36 17.29
CA GLU A 51 -6.16 0.28 18.29
C GLU A 51 -7.25 -0.76 17.98
N LYS A 52 -8.19 -0.45 17.09
CA LYS A 52 -9.29 -1.34 16.67
C LYS A 52 -8.98 -2.17 15.44
N VAL A 53 -7.74 -2.12 14.96
CA VAL A 53 -7.27 -2.87 13.79
C VAL A 53 -6.56 -4.15 14.24
N GLU A 54 -7.00 -5.28 13.70
CA GLU A 54 -6.27 -6.56 13.75
C GLU A 54 -5.48 -6.68 12.45
N MET A 55 -4.17 -6.42 12.51
CA MET A 55 -3.32 -6.32 11.34
C MET A 55 -2.68 -7.64 10.98
N GLU A 56 -2.88 -8.05 9.74
CA GLU A 56 -2.13 -9.11 9.09
C GLU A 56 -1.44 -8.58 7.83
N GLY A 57 -0.34 -9.19 7.44
CA GLY A 57 0.30 -8.88 6.17
C GLY A 57 0.74 -10.13 5.45
N ILE A 58 0.85 -10.05 4.14
CA ILE A 58 1.43 -11.10 3.33
C ILE A 58 2.58 -10.55 2.49
N GLU A 59 3.71 -11.26 2.52
CA GLU A 59 4.90 -10.91 1.74
C GLU A 59 5.49 -12.16 1.09
N LYS A 60 5.71 -12.05 -0.23
CA LYS A 60 6.27 -13.14 -1.04
C LYS A 60 7.78 -13.24 -0.93
N GLN A 61 8.47 -12.10 -0.85
CA GLN A 61 9.92 -12.04 -0.87
C GLN A 61 10.49 -12.37 0.51
N LYS A 62 11.19 -13.51 0.59
CA LYS A 62 11.79 -14.02 1.85
C LYS A 62 12.73 -13.02 2.52
N VAL A 63 13.40 -12.17 1.73
CA VAL A 63 14.33 -11.16 2.23
C VAL A 63 13.67 -10.15 3.16
N PHE A 64 12.37 -9.86 3.02
CA PHE A 64 11.65 -8.91 3.87
C PHE A 64 11.11 -9.53 5.17
N HIS A 65 10.97 -10.85 5.25
CA HIS A 65 10.38 -11.48 6.44
C HIS A 65 11.12 -11.13 7.75
N PRO A 66 12.47 -11.20 7.85
CA PRO A 66 13.16 -10.82 9.06
C PRO A 66 12.97 -9.35 9.44
N TYR A 67 12.83 -8.46 8.43
CA TYR A 67 12.61 -7.04 8.67
C TYR A 67 11.23 -6.77 9.26
N ILE A 68 10.16 -7.41 8.75
CA ILE A 68 8.82 -7.28 9.31
C ILE A 68 8.82 -7.79 10.76
N GLU A 69 9.36 -8.97 11.02
CA GLU A 69 9.43 -9.57 12.36
C GLU A 69 10.21 -8.67 13.34
N LYS A 70 11.33 -8.10 12.90
CA LYS A 70 12.09 -7.16 13.71
C LYS A 70 11.33 -5.86 13.95
N ASN A 71 10.65 -5.32 12.93
CA ASN A 71 9.91 -4.08 13.03
C ASN A 71 8.68 -4.21 13.94
N THR A 72 7.96 -5.33 13.89
CA THR A 72 6.85 -5.63 14.80
C THR A 72 7.35 -5.71 16.25
N HIS A 73 8.43 -6.45 16.49
CA HIS A 73 9.01 -6.61 17.82
C HIS A 73 9.56 -5.28 18.38
N SER A 74 10.36 -4.56 17.59
CA SER A 74 11.00 -3.30 18.02
C SER A 74 10.01 -2.18 18.33
N ASN A 75 8.79 -2.23 17.80
CA ASN A 75 7.77 -1.22 18.02
C ASN A 75 6.60 -1.72 18.88
N ALA A 76 6.65 -2.97 19.37
CA ALA A 76 5.59 -3.61 20.15
C ALA A 76 4.21 -3.51 19.46
N ILE A 77 4.15 -3.74 18.14
CA ILE A 77 2.93 -3.71 17.35
C ILE A 77 2.49 -5.15 17.06
N GLU A 78 1.24 -5.47 17.34
CA GLU A 78 0.66 -6.76 16.96
C GLU A 78 0.46 -6.81 15.45
N TYR A 79 1.09 -7.80 14.80
CA TYR A 79 1.06 -7.96 13.35
C TYR A 79 1.32 -9.42 12.99
N THR A 80 0.39 -10.06 12.31
CA THR A 80 0.55 -11.45 11.86
C THR A 80 1.12 -11.48 10.43
N LEU A 81 2.32 -12.04 10.25
CA LEU A 81 2.95 -12.18 8.94
C LEU A 81 2.63 -13.53 8.30
N HIS A 82 2.02 -13.49 7.13
CA HIS A 82 1.90 -14.63 6.21
C HIS A 82 3.07 -14.60 5.20
N LYS A 83 3.80 -15.71 5.09
CA LYS A 83 4.96 -15.85 4.21
C LYS A 83 4.56 -16.59 2.93
N GLY A 84 4.39 -15.86 1.81
CA GLY A 84 3.97 -16.49 0.56
C GLY A 84 3.43 -15.53 -0.49
N ASP A 85 3.09 -16.10 -1.64
CA ASP A 85 2.46 -15.36 -2.74
C ASP A 85 0.98 -15.13 -2.43
N PHE A 86 0.55 -13.86 -2.43
CA PHE A 86 -0.83 -13.50 -2.19
C PHE A 86 -1.82 -14.23 -3.10
N LEU A 87 -1.47 -14.41 -4.37
CA LEU A 87 -2.37 -15.05 -5.34
C LEU A 87 -2.60 -16.53 -5.06
N GLU A 88 -1.62 -17.20 -4.46
CA GLU A 88 -1.64 -18.65 -4.20
C GLU A 88 -1.97 -19.00 -2.74
N TYR A 89 -1.83 -18.04 -1.81
CA TYR A 89 -2.02 -18.27 -0.38
C TYR A 89 -3.49 -18.57 -0.04
N ASP A 90 -3.72 -19.60 0.79
CA ASP A 90 -5.07 -20.03 1.24
C ASP A 90 -5.44 -19.33 2.56
N PHE A 91 -6.02 -18.16 2.48
CA PHE A 91 -6.51 -17.41 3.64
C PHE A 91 -7.75 -18.10 4.23
N LYS A 92 -7.78 -18.21 5.57
CA LYS A 92 -8.88 -18.90 6.29
C LYS A 92 -9.98 -17.95 6.75
N LYS A 93 -9.80 -16.65 6.60
CA LYS A 93 -10.79 -15.62 6.97
C LYS A 93 -10.98 -14.58 5.86
N LYS A 94 -11.96 -13.71 6.05
CA LYS A 94 -12.22 -12.53 5.24
C LYS A 94 -11.91 -11.28 6.03
N TYR A 95 -11.65 -10.18 5.32
CA TYR A 95 -11.14 -8.93 5.88
C TYR A 95 -12.14 -7.78 5.73
N ASP A 96 -12.11 -6.85 6.69
CA ASP A 96 -12.85 -5.58 6.65
C ASP A 96 -12.13 -4.60 5.74
N TYR A 97 -10.78 -4.64 5.75
CA TYR A 97 -9.93 -3.86 4.86
C TYR A 97 -8.87 -4.75 4.22
N ILE A 98 -8.61 -4.53 2.93
CA ILE A 98 -7.39 -4.97 2.27
C ILE A 98 -6.67 -3.71 1.81
N ILE A 99 -5.41 -3.57 2.17
CA ILE A 99 -4.57 -2.44 1.81
C ILE A 99 -3.38 -2.94 0.99
N SER A 100 -2.86 -2.12 0.09
CA SER A 100 -1.68 -2.51 -0.71
C SER A 100 -0.96 -1.31 -1.32
N ASN A 101 0.35 -1.36 -1.26
CA ASN A 101 1.25 -0.58 -2.12
C ASN A 101 1.94 -1.55 -3.10
N PRO A 102 1.23 -2.05 -4.10
CA PRO A 102 1.72 -3.13 -4.96
C PRO A 102 2.79 -2.65 -5.93
N PRO A 103 3.59 -3.55 -6.50
CA PRO A 103 4.48 -3.20 -7.59
C PRO A 103 3.67 -2.76 -8.82
N PHE A 104 3.99 -1.60 -9.40
CA PHE A 104 3.20 -0.99 -10.48
C PHE A 104 4.02 -0.46 -11.67
N TYR A 105 5.34 -0.66 -11.69
CA TYR A 105 6.13 -0.27 -12.86
C TYR A 105 5.98 -1.30 -14.00
N PRO A 106 5.74 -0.85 -15.24
CA PRO A 106 5.71 -1.74 -16.41
C PRO A 106 7.05 -2.45 -16.60
N ASP A 107 6.99 -3.69 -17.06
CA ASP A 107 8.18 -4.43 -17.46
C ASP A 107 8.94 -3.68 -18.57
N GLY A 108 10.24 -3.47 -18.39
CA GLY A 108 11.11 -2.82 -19.39
C GLY A 108 11.45 -1.35 -19.14
N VAL A 109 10.84 -0.66 -18.19
CA VAL A 109 11.20 0.71 -17.80
C VAL A 109 12.29 0.67 -16.74
N ARG A 110 13.56 0.77 -17.15
CA ARG A 110 14.78 0.62 -16.32
C ARG A 110 14.91 -0.78 -15.68
N GLN A 111 15.47 -1.70 -16.40
CA GLN A 111 15.94 -2.97 -15.81
C GLN A 111 16.97 -2.65 -14.71
N SER A 112 16.57 -2.83 -13.45
CA SER A 112 17.51 -2.92 -12.36
C SER A 112 18.09 -4.33 -12.38
N GLU A 113 19.40 -4.46 -12.28
CA GLU A 113 20.09 -5.77 -12.17
C GLU A 113 19.76 -6.47 -10.85
N ASP A 114 19.17 -5.74 -9.91
CA ASP A 114 18.76 -6.23 -8.59
C ASP A 114 17.37 -6.91 -8.67
N GLU A 115 17.33 -8.23 -8.51
CA GLU A 115 16.11 -9.03 -8.51
C GLU A 115 15.08 -8.54 -7.46
N MET A 116 15.53 -8.04 -6.32
CA MET A 116 14.66 -7.55 -5.25
C MET A 116 13.94 -6.28 -5.69
N LEU A 117 14.63 -5.35 -6.36
CA LEU A 117 14.03 -4.15 -6.95
C LEU A 117 13.07 -4.50 -8.08
N LYS A 118 13.42 -5.50 -8.91
CA LYS A 118 12.59 -5.99 -9.99
C LYS A 118 11.27 -6.55 -9.44
N ASN A 119 11.32 -7.42 -8.46
CA ASN A 119 10.13 -8.04 -7.86
C ASN A 119 9.25 -7.04 -7.10
N ALA A 120 9.85 -6.01 -6.50
CA ALA A 120 9.13 -4.98 -5.76
C ALA A 120 8.51 -3.88 -6.64
N ARG A 121 8.89 -3.81 -7.93
CA ARG A 121 8.49 -2.69 -8.82
C ARG A 121 7.67 -3.10 -10.03
N TYR A 122 7.74 -4.37 -10.50
CA TYR A 122 7.13 -4.74 -11.77
C TYR A 122 5.77 -5.43 -11.63
N SER A 123 4.80 -4.94 -12.41
CA SER A 123 3.40 -5.39 -12.39
C SER A 123 3.19 -6.84 -12.87
N SER A 124 4.14 -7.43 -13.61
CA SER A 124 4.08 -8.84 -14.00
C SER A 124 3.99 -9.81 -12.82
N ASN A 125 4.49 -9.39 -11.65
CA ASN A 125 4.41 -10.19 -10.43
C ASN A 125 3.04 -10.18 -9.75
N LEU A 126 2.17 -9.19 -10.08
CA LEU A 126 0.82 -9.09 -9.52
C LEU A 126 -0.16 -8.55 -10.59
N PRO A 127 -0.58 -9.37 -11.58
CA PRO A 127 -1.51 -8.94 -12.62
C PRO A 127 -2.81 -8.41 -12.03
N LEU A 128 -3.23 -7.19 -12.41
CA LEU A 128 -4.37 -6.47 -11.83
C LEU A 128 -5.65 -7.30 -11.75
N ASP A 129 -5.99 -8.02 -12.82
CA ASP A 129 -7.23 -8.82 -12.86
C ASP A 129 -7.22 -9.96 -11.84
N ARG A 130 -6.10 -10.68 -11.74
CA ARG A 130 -5.96 -11.76 -10.74
C ARG A 130 -5.92 -11.18 -9.34
N PHE A 131 -5.22 -10.08 -9.15
CA PHE A 131 -5.11 -9.38 -7.88
C PHE A 131 -6.49 -8.93 -7.38
N PHE A 132 -7.22 -8.16 -8.17
CA PHE A 132 -8.53 -7.63 -7.78
C PHE A 132 -9.57 -8.73 -7.60
N LYS A 133 -9.52 -9.78 -8.41
CA LYS A 133 -10.36 -10.98 -8.22
C LYS A 133 -10.12 -11.63 -6.86
N LYS A 134 -8.85 -11.85 -6.48
CA LYS A 134 -8.50 -12.43 -5.18
C LYS A 134 -8.92 -11.50 -4.04
N VAL A 135 -8.66 -10.20 -4.15
CA VAL A 135 -9.10 -9.18 -3.19
C VAL A 135 -10.60 -9.25 -2.97
N SER A 136 -11.41 -9.24 -4.05
CA SER A 136 -12.87 -9.29 -3.94
C SER A 136 -13.40 -10.54 -3.24
N GLN A 137 -12.71 -11.67 -3.39
CA GLN A 137 -13.06 -12.93 -2.73
C GLN A 137 -12.75 -12.94 -1.23
N LEU A 138 -11.71 -12.20 -0.81
CA LEU A 138 -11.26 -12.12 0.57
C LEU A 138 -11.93 -11.01 1.37
N LEU A 139 -12.60 -10.09 0.72
CA LEU A 139 -13.34 -9.02 1.39
C LEU A 139 -14.67 -9.52 1.97
N LYS A 140 -15.00 -9.02 3.17
CA LYS A 140 -16.35 -9.16 3.76
C LYS A 140 -17.37 -8.33 2.95
N PRO A 141 -18.69 -8.51 3.12
CA PRO A 141 -19.68 -7.58 2.57
C PRO A 141 -19.44 -6.14 3.06
N HIS A 142 -19.60 -5.15 2.18
CA HIS A 142 -19.44 -3.72 2.48
C HIS A 142 -18.05 -3.27 2.95
N SER A 143 -17.06 -4.08 2.75
CA SER A 143 -15.67 -3.85 3.15
C SER A 143 -14.89 -2.98 2.15
N HIS A 144 -13.63 -2.74 2.44
CA HIS A 144 -12.81 -1.71 1.86
C HIS A 144 -11.55 -2.28 1.20
N PHE A 145 -11.23 -1.81 0.00
CA PHE A 145 -9.95 -2.04 -0.67
C PHE A 145 -9.28 -0.70 -0.90
N VAL A 146 -8.12 -0.48 -0.29
CA VAL A 146 -7.39 0.78 -0.38
C VAL A 146 -5.98 0.52 -0.88
N PHE A 147 -5.61 1.16 -1.97
CA PHE A 147 -4.31 0.92 -2.59
C PHE A 147 -3.80 2.17 -3.33
N CYS A 148 -2.52 2.17 -3.66
CA CYS A 148 -1.97 3.14 -4.59
C CYS A 148 -1.45 2.44 -5.85
N TYR A 149 -1.33 3.20 -6.95
CA TYR A 149 -0.87 2.67 -8.22
C TYR A 149 -0.34 3.78 -9.14
N ASP A 150 0.25 3.38 -10.28
CA ASP A 150 0.62 4.31 -11.35
C ASP A 150 -0.62 4.95 -11.97
N PRO A 151 -0.72 6.28 -12.07
CA PRO A 151 -1.86 6.96 -12.67
C PRO A 151 -2.10 6.60 -14.14
N SER A 152 -1.08 6.19 -14.88
CA SER A 152 -1.22 5.77 -16.29
C SER A 152 -2.11 4.54 -16.46
N ALA A 153 -2.19 3.69 -15.44
CA ALA A 153 -3.05 2.50 -15.39
C ALA A 153 -4.47 2.79 -14.88
N PHE A 154 -4.87 4.06 -14.69
CA PHE A 154 -6.16 4.38 -14.06
C PHE A 154 -7.37 3.82 -14.81
N GLY A 155 -7.32 3.80 -16.15
CA GLY A 155 -8.35 3.16 -16.97
C GLY A 155 -8.47 1.65 -16.73
N ASP A 156 -7.34 0.96 -16.62
CA ASP A 156 -7.29 -0.48 -16.35
C ASP A 156 -7.78 -0.79 -14.94
N ILE A 157 -7.45 0.06 -13.96
CA ILE A 157 -7.96 -0.02 -12.58
C ILE A 157 -9.48 0.08 -12.57
N CYS A 158 -10.07 1.07 -13.25
CA CYS A 158 -11.53 1.21 -13.35
C CYS A 158 -12.17 -0.04 -13.93
N SER A 159 -11.63 -0.53 -15.04
CA SER A 159 -12.11 -1.74 -15.72
C SER A 159 -11.99 -3.01 -14.85
N ALA A 160 -10.89 -3.15 -14.12
CA ALA A 160 -10.67 -4.30 -13.24
C ALA A 160 -11.60 -4.28 -12.01
N LEU A 161 -11.84 -3.11 -11.42
CA LEU A 161 -12.81 -2.95 -10.32
C LEU A 161 -14.24 -3.27 -10.77
N GLU A 162 -14.63 -2.83 -11.96
CA GLU A 162 -15.95 -3.12 -12.53
C GLU A 162 -16.16 -4.64 -12.72
N ARG A 163 -15.17 -5.35 -13.27
CA ARG A 163 -15.22 -6.81 -13.46
C ARG A 163 -15.47 -7.57 -12.15
N VAL A 164 -14.96 -7.07 -11.03
CA VAL A 164 -15.17 -7.68 -9.72
C VAL A 164 -16.31 -7.04 -8.92
N LYS A 165 -17.11 -6.17 -9.55
CA LYS A 165 -18.27 -5.48 -8.95
C LYS A 165 -17.93 -4.66 -7.70
N MET A 166 -16.72 -4.14 -7.63
CA MET A 166 -16.30 -3.19 -6.62
C MET A 166 -16.46 -1.75 -7.14
N ARG A 167 -16.95 -0.86 -6.28
CA ARG A 167 -17.14 0.55 -6.62
C ARG A 167 -16.04 1.41 -6.05
N MET A 168 -15.38 2.18 -6.89
CA MET A 168 -14.47 3.23 -6.46
C MET A 168 -15.28 4.33 -5.76
N VAL A 169 -14.90 4.69 -4.55
CA VAL A 169 -15.61 5.68 -3.71
C VAL A 169 -14.78 6.90 -3.39
N ASP A 170 -13.45 6.76 -3.26
CA ASP A 170 -12.54 7.89 -3.11
C ASP A 170 -11.32 7.71 -4.01
N VAL A 171 -10.87 8.80 -4.61
CA VAL A 171 -9.67 8.88 -5.44
C VAL A 171 -8.89 10.12 -5.09
N ARG A 172 -7.57 9.98 -4.94
CA ARG A 172 -6.67 11.12 -4.77
C ARG A 172 -5.43 10.93 -5.62
N PHE A 173 -5.10 11.94 -6.43
CA PHE A 173 -3.86 11.97 -7.22
C PHE A 173 -2.76 12.67 -6.44
N VAL A 174 -1.54 12.14 -6.54
CA VAL A 174 -0.33 12.75 -5.98
C VAL A 174 0.54 13.25 -7.12
N HIS A 175 0.93 14.49 -7.05
CA HIS A 175 1.83 15.13 -8.00
C HIS A 175 3.16 15.44 -7.32
N PRO A 176 4.31 15.17 -7.94
CA PRO A 176 5.59 15.58 -7.39
C PRO A 176 5.65 17.09 -7.13
N LYS A 177 5.13 17.89 -8.09
CA LYS A 177 4.98 19.35 -8.01
C LYS A 177 3.73 19.77 -8.77
N LYS A 178 3.26 21.01 -8.54
CA LYS A 178 2.06 21.56 -9.18
C LYS A 178 2.11 21.52 -10.72
N GLU A 179 3.30 21.70 -11.30
CA GLU A 179 3.51 21.74 -12.76
C GLU A 179 3.79 20.36 -13.37
N LYS A 180 3.86 19.31 -12.55
CA LYS A 180 4.14 17.94 -13.00
C LYS A 180 2.86 17.12 -13.06
N THR A 181 2.83 16.17 -13.98
CA THR A 181 1.78 15.15 -14.02
C THR A 181 1.76 14.34 -12.73
N ALA A 182 0.61 13.76 -12.40
CA ALA A 182 0.50 12.85 -11.27
C ALA A 182 1.49 11.68 -11.41
N SER A 183 2.14 11.31 -10.31
CA SER A 183 3.05 10.16 -10.23
C SER A 183 2.47 9.00 -9.43
N LEU A 184 1.37 9.23 -8.70
CA LEU A 184 0.69 8.23 -7.91
C LEU A 184 -0.81 8.51 -7.92
N VAL A 185 -1.63 7.47 -7.94
CA VAL A 185 -3.05 7.54 -7.62
C VAL A 185 -3.34 6.66 -6.40
N MET A 186 -4.05 7.22 -5.43
CA MET A 186 -4.58 6.49 -4.28
C MET A 186 -6.06 6.25 -4.51
N VAL A 187 -6.47 5.02 -4.33
CA VAL A 187 -7.83 4.55 -4.62
C VAL A 187 -8.41 3.86 -3.41
N HIS A 188 -9.61 4.24 -3.05
CA HIS A 188 -10.46 3.51 -2.14
C HIS A 188 -11.65 2.94 -2.91
N ALA A 189 -11.77 1.63 -2.93
CA ALA A 189 -12.90 0.92 -3.52
C ALA A 189 -13.65 0.12 -2.45
N ARG A 190 -14.94 -0.09 -2.66
CA ARG A 190 -15.80 -0.82 -1.72
C ARG A 190 -16.60 -1.91 -2.40
N ASN A 191 -16.71 -3.03 -1.71
CA ASN A 191 -17.62 -4.10 -2.08
C ASN A 191 -19.06 -3.73 -1.71
N GLY A 192 -20.01 -3.88 -2.64
CA GLY A 192 -21.44 -3.63 -2.39
C GLY A 192 -21.83 -2.17 -2.11
N SER A 193 -20.99 -1.19 -2.46
CA SER A 193 -21.28 0.24 -2.28
C SER A 193 -22.19 0.79 -3.38
N ARG A 194 -23.05 1.75 -3.00
CA ARG A 194 -23.83 2.59 -3.92
C ARG A 194 -23.39 4.06 -3.86
N SER A 195 -22.34 4.38 -3.09
CA SER A 195 -21.86 5.75 -2.93
C SER A 195 -21.34 6.33 -4.23
N ASN A 196 -21.50 7.64 -4.42
CA ASN A 196 -20.84 8.35 -5.49
C ASN A 196 -19.33 8.43 -5.20
N MET A 197 -18.53 8.40 -6.27
CA MET A 197 -17.10 8.60 -6.19
C MET A 197 -16.79 10.06 -5.81
N LYS A 198 -15.85 10.25 -4.89
CA LYS A 198 -15.26 11.55 -4.55
C LYS A 198 -13.84 11.61 -5.09
N ILE A 199 -13.55 12.65 -5.84
CA ILE A 199 -12.19 12.99 -6.25
C ILE A 199 -11.69 14.06 -5.29
N HIS A 200 -10.70 13.70 -4.47
CA HIS A 200 -10.12 14.62 -3.50
C HIS A 200 -9.20 15.64 -4.17
N PRO A 201 -8.96 16.79 -3.57
CA PRO A 201 -7.92 17.72 -4.03
C PRO A 201 -6.57 16.99 -4.18
N PRO A 202 -5.79 17.33 -5.21
CA PRO A 202 -4.49 16.69 -5.42
C PRO A 202 -3.56 16.93 -4.24
N LEU A 203 -2.69 15.94 -3.95
CA LEU A 203 -1.59 16.09 -3.02
C LEU A 203 -0.34 16.48 -3.82
N PHE A 204 0.35 17.53 -3.42
CA PHE A 204 1.63 17.92 -3.99
C PHE A 204 2.76 17.49 -3.04
N GLY A 205 3.76 16.77 -3.58
CA GLY A 205 4.92 16.35 -2.78
C GLY A 205 5.82 17.53 -2.40
N PHE A 206 6.04 18.44 -3.35
CA PHE A 206 6.98 19.57 -3.19
C PHE A 206 6.36 20.89 -3.64
N GLU A 207 6.75 21.96 -2.97
CA GLU A 207 6.62 23.36 -3.36
C GLU A 207 8.02 23.95 -3.53
N GLY A 208 8.39 24.26 -4.78
CA GLY A 208 9.78 24.62 -5.09
C GLY A 208 10.74 23.44 -4.85
N SER A 209 11.71 23.61 -3.94
CA SER A 209 12.69 22.59 -3.53
C SER A 209 12.32 21.88 -2.22
N GLU A 210 11.35 22.42 -1.47
CA GLU A 210 10.94 21.93 -0.16
C GLU A 210 9.72 21.00 -0.27
N PHE A 211 9.51 20.15 0.73
CA PHE A 211 8.25 19.44 0.86
C PHE A 211 7.09 20.43 1.01
N SER A 212 5.95 20.14 0.37
CA SER A 212 4.73 20.91 0.62
C SER A 212 4.33 20.84 2.09
N ALA A 213 3.55 21.80 2.56
CA ALA A 213 3.08 21.83 3.94
C ALA A 213 2.31 20.53 4.30
N GLU A 214 1.52 20.01 3.36
CA GLU A 214 0.78 18.76 3.55
C GLU A 214 1.71 17.55 3.61
N ALA A 215 2.63 17.43 2.65
CA ALA A 215 3.61 16.33 2.65
C ALA A 215 4.44 16.34 3.95
N LYS A 216 4.92 17.51 4.38
CA LYS A 216 5.65 17.66 5.65
C LYS A 216 4.82 17.20 6.85
N SER A 217 3.56 17.58 6.93
CA SER A 217 2.64 17.13 7.98
C SER A 217 2.48 15.60 8.01
N ILE A 218 2.38 14.95 6.83
CA ILE A 218 2.29 13.48 6.73
C ILE A 218 3.58 12.82 7.24
N TYR A 219 4.74 13.33 6.86
CA TYR A 219 6.03 12.83 7.36
C TYR A 219 6.14 12.99 8.89
N GLU A 220 5.78 14.16 9.43
CA GLU A 220 5.79 14.43 10.86
C GLU A 220 4.80 13.51 11.62
N LYS A 221 3.61 13.28 11.09
CA LYS A 221 2.61 12.36 11.63
C LYS A 221 3.12 10.92 11.66
N SER A 222 3.85 10.51 10.64
CA SER A 222 4.40 9.14 10.56
C SER A 222 5.36 8.85 11.71
N LYS A 223 6.11 9.84 12.20
CA LYS A 223 7.13 9.72 13.26
C LYS A 223 8.05 8.53 13.03
N THR A 224 8.45 8.29 11.78
CA THR A 224 9.22 7.11 11.39
C THR A 224 10.68 7.48 11.28
N GLN A 225 11.53 6.72 11.96
CA GLN A 225 12.98 6.73 11.82
C GLN A 225 13.42 5.47 11.10
N SER A 226 14.02 5.62 9.92
CA SER A 226 14.52 4.52 9.12
C SER A 226 15.94 4.13 9.55
N VAL A 227 16.17 2.82 9.70
CA VAL A 227 17.48 2.22 9.97
C VAL A 227 17.78 1.20 8.88
N LYS A 228 18.83 1.45 8.12
CA LYS A 228 19.35 0.50 7.15
C LYS A 228 20.26 -0.49 7.83
N CYS A 229 20.01 -1.78 7.65
CA CYS A 229 20.81 -2.85 8.24
C CYS A 229 20.70 -4.13 7.42
N GLN A 230 21.66 -5.03 7.60
CA GLN A 230 21.61 -6.38 7.07
C GLN A 230 21.01 -7.31 8.15
N LEU A 231 20.02 -8.14 7.77
CA LEU A 231 19.39 -9.16 8.63
C LEU A 231 19.46 -10.53 7.99
#